data_52bf2ec682b55de16006842e63420fd3
#
_entry.id   52bf2ec682b55de16006842e63420fd3
#
_cell.length_a   1.000
_cell.length_b   1.000
_cell.length_c   1.000
_cell.angle_alpha   90.00
_cell.angle_beta   90.00
_cell.angle_gamma   90.00
#
_symmetry.space_group_name_H-M   'P 1'
#
loop_
_entity.id
_entity.type
_entity.pdbx_description
1 polymer ?
#
loop_
_entity_poly.entity_id
_entity_poly.type
_entity_poly.pdbx_seq_one_letter_code
_entity_poly.pdbx_strand_id
1 'polypeptide(L)'
;STSRGLGDVYKRQDKYLRLSAEFDNYRKRTIKEKAELILNGGEKSISSILPVIDDFERAIKTMETAKDVSAVKEGVELIYNKFMAVLAQNGVKVIETKDQPLDTDYHEAIAVIPAPSEEQKGKILDCVQTGYTLNDKVIRHAKVVVGE
;
A
#
# COMPACT_ATOMS: atom_id res chain seq x y z
N SER A 1 62.47 -20.25 7.80
CA SER A 1 63.05 -19.45 8.87
C SER A 1 61.93 -18.78 9.69
N THR A 2 62.24 -18.47 10.93
CA THR A 2 61.36 -17.80 11.90
C THR A 2 60.93 -16.40 11.45
N SER A 3 61.80 -15.68 10.77
CA SER A 3 61.59 -14.34 10.25
C SER A 3 60.49 -14.33 9.14
N ARG A 4 60.49 -15.32 8.29
CA ARG A 4 59.52 -15.50 7.21
C ARG A 4 58.13 -15.86 7.76
N GLY A 5 58.10 -16.73 8.77
CA GLY A 5 56.86 -17.12 9.44
C GLY A 5 56.23 -15.96 10.19
N LEU A 6 57.00 -15.11 10.84
CA LEU A 6 56.50 -13.89 11.47
C LEU A 6 55.94 -12.90 10.49
N GLY A 7 56.60 -12.68 9.35
CA GLY A 7 56.08 -11.82 8.26
C GLY A 7 54.75 -12.30 7.72
N ASP A 8 54.58 -13.60 7.56
CA ASP A 8 53.29 -14.19 7.11
C ASP A 8 52.17 -14.03 8.13
N VAL A 9 52.48 -14.15 9.43
CA VAL A 9 51.53 -13.92 10.53
C VAL A 9 51.07 -12.47 10.51
N TYR A 10 51.97 -11.50 10.41
CA TYR A 10 51.62 -10.07 10.35
C TYR A 10 50.79 -9.75 9.11
N LYS A 11 51.05 -10.31 7.95
CA LYS A 11 50.25 -10.15 6.75
C LYS A 11 48.84 -10.67 6.92
N ARG A 12 48.67 -11.82 7.57
CA ARG A 12 47.35 -12.41 7.86
C ARG A 12 46.58 -11.55 8.84
N GLN A 13 47.23 -11.05 9.90
CA GLN A 13 46.58 -10.15 10.85
C GLN A 13 46.15 -8.84 10.20
N ASP A 14 46.97 -8.25 9.32
CA ASP A 14 46.62 -7.05 8.57
C ASP A 14 45.39 -7.28 7.66
N LYS A 15 45.37 -8.38 6.92
CA LYS A 15 44.25 -8.77 6.09
C LYS A 15 42.96 -8.97 6.91
N TYR A 16 43.08 -9.62 8.07
CA TYR A 16 41.95 -9.85 8.95
C TYR A 16 41.36 -8.54 9.47
N LEU A 17 42.23 -7.64 9.96
CA LEU A 17 41.81 -6.33 10.44
C LEU A 17 41.16 -5.50 9.34
N ARG A 18 41.72 -5.54 8.14
CA ARG A 18 41.15 -4.83 6.96
C ARG A 18 39.79 -5.37 6.59
N LEU A 19 39.65 -6.70 6.51
CA LEU A 19 38.39 -7.38 6.21
C LEU A 19 37.33 -7.10 7.28
N SER A 20 37.71 -7.12 8.56
CA SER A 20 36.84 -6.80 9.69
C SER A 20 36.34 -5.35 9.62
N ALA A 21 37.21 -4.39 9.27
CA ALA A 21 36.84 -3.00 9.09
C ALA A 21 35.89 -2.81 7.91
N GLU A 22 36.14 -3.48 6.79
CA GLU A 22 35.26 -3.45 5.61
C GLU A 22 33.88 -4.02 5.93
N PHE A 23 33.82 -5.12 6.68
CA PHE A 23 32.57 -5.74 7.11
C PHE A 23 31.77 -4.81 8.03
N ASP A 24 32.45 -4.17 9.01
CA ASP A 24 31.79 -3.20 9.89
C ASP A 24 31.24 -2.00 9.13
N ASN A 25 32.01 -1.48 8.16
CA ASN A 25 31.58 -0.38 7.31
C ASN A 25 30.38 -0.78 6.45
N TYR A 26 30.41 -1.99 5.87
CA TYR A 26 29.30 -2.55 5.10
C TYR A 26 28.04 -2.67 5.96
N ARG A 27 28.17 -3.18 7.18
CA ARG A 27 27.05 -3.34 8.11
C ARG A 27 26.42 -2.00 8.48
N LYS A 28 27.24 -1.00 8.80
CA LYS A 28 26.78 0.36 9.11
C LYS A 28 26.06 0.98 7.92
N ARG A 29 26.62 0.84 6.72
CA ARG A 29 26.03 1.34 5.49
C ARG A 29 24.68 0.66 5.21
N THR A 30 24.61 -0.66 5.37
CA THR A 30 23.38 -1.44 5.16
C THR A 30 22.28 -1.01 6.13
N ILE A 31 22.60 -0.79 7.40
CA ILE A 31 21.64 -0.30 8.41
C ILE A 31 21.11 1.07 8.00
N LYS A 32 22.01 1.97 7.59
CA LYS A 32 21.64 3.32 7.14
C LYS A 32 20.74 3.28 5.91
N GLU A 33 21.09 2.47 4.89
CA GLU A 33 20.32 2.29 3.67
C GLU A 33 18.93 1.71 3.95
N LYS A 34 18.83 0.74 4.85
CA LYS A 34 17.54 0.18 5.30
C LYS A 34 16.68 1.23 5.97
N ALA A 35 17.25 2.05 6.85
CA ALA A 35 16.55 3.12 7.53
C ALA A 35 16.03 4.16 6.52
N GLU A 36 16.82 4.53 5.53
CA GLU A 36 16.44 5.44 4.44
C GLU A 36 15.31 4.84 3.58
N LEU A 37 15.38 3.54 3.27
CA LEU A 37 14.34 2.84 2.54
C LEU A 37 13.00 2.81 3.29
N ILE A 38 13.04 2.56 4.60
CA ILE A 38 11.84 2.58 5.45
C ILE A 38 11.25 3.99 5.48
N LEU A 39 12.08 5.01 5.62
CA LEU A 39 11.64 6.40 5.71
C LEU A 39 11.09 6.92 4.38
N ASN A 40 11.72 6.59 3.27
CA ASN A 40 11.44 7.13 1.94
C ASN A 40 10.78 6.13 0.99
N GLY A 41 10.46 4.92 1.47
CA GLY A 41 9.90 3.85 0.62
C GLY A 41 8.53 4.18 0.03
N GLY A 42 7.82 5.16 0.61
CA GLY A 42 6.54 5.64 0.09
C GLY A 42 6.64 6.76 -0.95
N GLU A 43 7.84 7.27 -1.24
CA GLU A 43 8.03 8.46 -2.10
C GLU A 43 7.37 8.30 -3.47
N LYS A 44 7.59 7.19 -4.14
CA LYS A 44 7.01 6.93 -5.46
C LYS A 44 5.49 6.93 -5.43
N SER A 45 4.91 6.25 -4.44
CA SER A 45 3.46 6.17 -4.28
C SER A 45 2.85 7.52 -3.92
N ILE A 46 3.47 8.25 -3.00
CA ILE A 46 3.01 9.58 -2.58
C ILE A 46 3.11 10.55 -3.76
N SER A 47 4.23 10.56 -4.49
CA SER A 47 4.41 11.42 -5.65
C SER A 47 3.37 11.16 -6.74
N SER A 48 2.95 9.91 -6.92
CA SER A 48 1.92 9.55 -7.91
C SER A 48 0.52 10.04 -7.52
N ILE A 49 0.28 10.32 -6.23
CA ILE A 49 -0.99 10.85 -5.72
C ILE A 49 -1.08 12.37 -5.83
N LEU A 50 0.05 13.08 -5.81
CA LEU A 50 0.06 14.54 -5.83
C LEU A 50 -0.75 15.18 -6.99
N PRO A 51 -0.72 14.65 -8.24
CA PRO A 51 -1.56 15.18 -9.30
C PRO A 51 -3.07 15.11 -9.00
N VAL A 52 -3.50 14.14 -8.19
CA VAL A 52 -4.91 14.03 -7.76
C VAL A 52 -5.27 15.18 -6.81
N ILE A 53 -4.34 15.55 -5.93
CA ILE A 53 -4.52 16.70 -5.02
C ILE A 53 -4.66 17.99 -5.84
N ASP A 54 -3.87 18.15 -6.90
CA ASP A 54 -3.96 19.29 -7.81
C ASP A 54 -5.35 19.38 -8.46
N ASP A 55 -5.90 18.24 -8.86
CA ASP A 55 -7.24 18.16 -9.44
C ASP A 55 -8.32 18.54 -8.43
N PHE A 56 -8.19 18.13 -7.15
CA PHE A 56 -9.09 18.54 -6.08
C PHE A 56 -9.02 20.03 -5.85
N GLU A 57 -7.85 20.64 -5.84
CA GLU A 57 -7.69 22.08 -5.69
C GLU A 57 -8.42 22.86 -6.81
N ARG A 58 -8.29 22.40 -8.05
CA ARG A 58 -9.03 22.96 -9.18
C ARG A 58 -10.53 22.82 -9.02
N ALA A 59 -11.00 21.63 -8.59
CA ALA A 59 -12.41 21.37 -8.35
C ALA A 59 -12.98 22.30 -7.28
N ILE A 60 -12.27 22.53 -6.19
CA ILE A 60 -12.69 23.43 -5.11
C ILE A 60 -12.85 24.86 -5.64
N LYS A 61 -11.90 25.34 -6.43
CA LYS A 61 -12.00 26.67 -7.06
C LYS A 61 -13.18 26.80 -8.00
N THR A 62 -13.43 25.74 -8.78
CA THR A 62 -14.57 25.69 -9.71
C THR A 62 -15.89 25.69 -8.97
N MET A 63 -15.97 25.05 -7.80
CA MET A 63 -17.16 25.01 -6.96
C MET A 63 -17.57 26.40 -6.46
N GLU A 64 -16.64 27.31 -6.26
CA GLU A 64 -16.93 28.67 -5.79
C GLU A 64 -17.78 29.44 -6.80
N THR A 65 -17.67 29.13 -8.08
CA THR A 65 -18.40 29.78 -9.17
C THR A 65 -19.44 28.89 -9.84
N ALA A 66 -19.53 27.62 -9.46
CA ALA A 66 -20.43 26.67 -10.08
C ALA A 66 -21.88 26.91 -9.64
N LYS A 67 -22.79 26.92 -10.62
CA LYS A 67 -24.23 27.08 -10.40
C LYS A 67 -25.00 25.77 -10.58
N ASP A 68 -24.35 24.73 -11.09
CA ASP A 68 -24.95 23.44 -11.41
C ASP A 68 -24.30 22.33 -10.58
N VAL A 69 -25.10 21.68 -9.74
CA VAL A 69 -24.66 20.54 -8.91
C VAL A 69 -24.26 19.35 -9.76
N SER A 70 -24.92 19.11 -10.87
CA SER A 70 -24.61 17.98 -11.77
C SER A 70 -23.19 18.10 -12.34
N ALA A 71 -22.78 19.30 -12.74
CA ALA A 71 -21.42 19.55 -13.25
C ALA A 71 -20.35 19.33 -12.17
N VAL A 72 -20.65 19.74 -10.95
CA VAL A 72 -19.76 19.54 -9.79
C VAL A 72 -19.60 18.05 -9.49
N LYS A 73 -20.71 17.32 -9.48
CA LYS A 73 -20.71 15.87 -9.24
C LYS A 73 -19.88 15.14 -10.31
N GLU A 74 -20.08 15.46 -11.57
CA GLU A 74 -19.32 14.89 -12.69
C GLU A 74 -17.84 15.16 -12.54
N GLY A 75 -17.44 16.37 -12.17
CA GLY A 75 -16.04 16.74 -11.93
C GLY A 75 -15.42 15.93 -10.79
N VAL A 76 -16.14 15.75 -9.69
CA VAL A 76 -15.70 14.94 -8.55
C VAL A 76 -15.56 13.47 -8.92
N GLU A 77 -16.49 12.92 -9.69
CA GLU A 77 -16.42 11.54 -10.17
C GLU A 77 -15.19 11.32 -11.06
N LEU A 78 -14.84 12.27 -11.91
CA LEU A 78 -13.63 12.21 -12.73
C LEU A 78 -12.37 12.14 -11.87
N ILE A 79 -12.30 12.96 -10.82
CA ILE A 79 -11.19 12.95 -9.87
C ILE A 79 -11.11 11.60 -9.15
N TYR A 80 -12.24 11.09 -8.68
CA TYR A 80 -12.32 9.78 -8.04
C TYR A 80 -11.79 8.68 -8.96
N ASN A 81 -12.23 8.65 -10.20
CA ASN A 81 -11.79 7.65 -11.17
C ASN A 81 -10.29 7.75 -11.46
N LYS A 82 -9.76 8.97 -11.57
CA LYS A 82 -8.32 9.20 -11.73
C LYS A 82 -7.54 8.70 -10.50
N PHE A 83 -8.04 8.97 -9.31
CA PHE A 83 -7.43 8.50 -8.06
C PHE A 83 -7.38 6.96 -8.02
N MET A 84 -8.49 6.32 -8.35
CA MET A 84 -8.55 4.85 -8.40
C MET A 84 -7.60 4.27 -9.44
N ALA A 85 -7.45 4.92 -10.59
CA ALA A 85 -6.49 4.50 -11.63
C ALA A 85 -5.04 4.62 -11.13
N VAL A 86 -4.70 5.69 -10.43
CA VAL A 86 -3.36 5.88 -9.83
C VAL A 86 -3.10 4.79 -8.78
N LEU A 87 -4.07 4.49 -7.93
CA LEU A 87 -3.94 3.42 -6.94
C LEU A 87 -3.73 2.05 -7.62
N ALA A 88 -4.48 1.77 -8.69
CA ALA A 88 -4.32 0.53 -9.45
C ALA A 88 -2.92 0.39 -10.04
N GLN A 89 -2.33 1.47 -10.55
CA GLN A 89 -0.95 1.49 -11.04
C GLN A 89 0.06 1.19 -9.95
N ASN A 90 -0.27 1.48 -8.70
CA ASN A 90 0.56 1.19 -7.53
C ASN A 90 0.26 -0.18 -6.89
N GLY A 91 -0.55 -1.01 -7.54
CA GLY A 91 -0.85 -2.36 -7.09
C GLY A 91 -2.01 -2.47 -6.10
N VAL A 92 -2.79 -1.41 -5.93
CA VAL A 92 -3.98 -1.41 -5.07
C VAL A 92 -5.18 -1.91 -5.86
N LYS A 93 -5.91 -2.87 -5.27
CA LYS A 93 -7.16 -3.39 -5.84
C LYS A 93 -8.26 -3.33 -4.80
N VAL A 94 -9.47 -3.08 -5.27
CA VAL A 94 -10.68 -3.15 -4.43
C VAL A 94 -11.05 -4.61 -4.20
N ILE A 95 -11.40 -4.95 -2.97
CA ILE A 95 -11.90 -6.28 -2.62
C ILE A 95 -13.34 -6.39 -3.10
N GLU A 96 -13.61 -7.42 -3.90
CA GLU A 96 -14.96 -7.68 -4.40
C GLU A 96 -15.87 -8.11 -3.26
N THR A 97 -17.09 -7.56 -3.23
CA THR A 97 -18.04 -7.83 -2.16
C THR A 97 -19.42 -8.23 -2.68
N LYS A 98 -19.95 -7.57 -3.68
CA LYS A 98 -21.31 -7.77 -4.18
C LYS A 98 -21.53 -9.20 -4.66
N ASP A 99 -22.55 -9.87 -4.09
CA ASP A 99 -22.95 -11.24 -4.42
C ASP A 99 -21.86 -12.29 -4.24
N GLN A 100 -20.80 -11.94 -3.50
CA GLN A 100 -19.72 -12.87 -3.17
C GLN A 100 -20.04 -13.63 -1.89
N PRO A 101 -19.64 -14.90 -1.77
CA PRO A 101 -19.69 -15.59 -0.48
C PRO A 101 -18.73 -14.92 0.49
N LEU A 102 -19.10 -14.92 1.78
CA LEU A 102 -18.24 -14.36 2.82
C LEU A 102 -16.94 -15.13 2.90
N ASP A 103 -15.83 -14.42 2.80
CA ASP A 103 -14.48 -14.94 2.96
C ASP A 103 -13.76 -14.10 4.02
N THR A 104 -13.52 -14.68 5.18
CA THR A 104 -12.92 -13.97 6.32
C THR A 104 -11.49 -13.50 6.07
N ASP A 105 -10.83 -14.03 5.04
CA ASP A 105 -9.51 -13.54 4.63
C ASP A 105 -9.59 -12.13 4.02
N TYR A 106 -10.72 -11.76 3.44
CA TYR A 106 -10.93 -10.49 2.75
C TYR A 106 -12.02 -9.63 3.39
N HIS A 107 -13.01 -10.24 4.03
CA HIS A 107 -14.21 -9.58 4.52
C HIS A 107 -14.35 -9.66 6.03
N GLU A 108 -14.89 -8.61 6.61
CA GLU A 108 -15.29 -8.55 8.02
C GLU A 108 -16.80 -8.36 8.07
N ALA A 109 -17.52 -9.36 8.54
CA ALA A 109 -18.97 -9.27 8.69
C ALA A 109 -19.29 -8.44 9.93
N ILE A 110 -19.85 -7.25 9.75
CA ILE A 110 -20.24 -6.36 10.84
C ILE A 110 -21.70 -6.53 11.24
N ALA A 111 -22.52 -7.10 10.38
CA ALA A 111 -23.93 -7.37 10.63
C ALA A 111 -24.40 -8.57 9.82
N VAL A 112 -25.38 -9.27 10.34
CA VAL A 112 -26.06 -10.36 9.66
C VAL A 112 -27.54 -10.01 9.65
N ILE A 113 -28.16 -9.99 8.47
CA ILE A 113 -29.58 -9.69 8.30
C ILE A 113 -30.25 -10.81 7.50
N PRO A 114 -31.59 -10.96 7.61
CA PRO A 114 -32.29 -11.95 6.80
C PRO A 114 -32.07 -11.72 5.31
N ALA A 115 -31.70 -12.76 4.59
CA ALA A 115 -31.51 -12.69 3.14
C ALA A 115 -32.86 -12.50 2.40
N PRO A 116 -32.92 -11.62 1.40
CA PRO A 116 -34.15 -11.43 0.61
C PRO A 116 -34.54 -12.67 -0.20
N SER A 117 -33.60 -13.54 -0.54
CA SER A 117 -33.84 -14.78 -1.25
C SER A 117 -32.89 -15.87 -0.76
N GLU A 118 -33.22 -17.13 -1.05
CA GLU A 118 -32.35 -18.25 -0.67
C GLU A 118 -30.97 -18.22 -1.35
N GLU A 119 -30.94 -17.69 -2.57
CA GLU A 119 -29.68 -17.55 -3.32
C GLU A 119 -28.69 -16.59 -2.66
N GLN A 120 -29.20 -15.66 -1.84
CA GLN A 120 -28.39 -14.65 -1.17
C GLN A 120 -27.98 -15.06 0.25
N LYS A 121 -28.41 -16.22 0.73
CA LYS A 121 -27.99 -16.74 2.04
C LYS A 121 -26.48 -17.03 2.04
N GLY A 122 -25.79 -16.55 3.03
CA GLY A 122 -24.34 -16.67 3.16
C GLY A 122 -23.55 -15.76 2.25
N LYS A 123 -24.23 -14.93 1.45
CA LYS A 123 -23.58 -13.97 0.55
C LYS A 123 -23.60 -12.56 1.13
N ILE A 124 -22.70 -11.75 0.65
CA ILE A 124 -22.60 -10.34 1.02
C ILE A 124 -23.73 -9.57 0.35
N LEU A 125 -24.54 -8.90 1.17
CA LEU A 125 -25.67 -8.09 0.71
C LEU A 125 -25.28 -6.63 0.51
N ASP A 126 -24.38 -6.11 1.31
CA ASP A 126 -23.96 -4.71 1.27
C ASP A 126 -22.52 -4.58 1.77
N CYS A 127 -21.85 -3.54 1.29
CA CYS A 127 -20.51 -3.17 1.72
C CYS A 127 -20.56 -1.80 2.38
N VAL A 128 -20.30 -1.76 3.69
CA VAL A 128 -20.31 -0.53 4.48
C VAL A 128 -19.02 0.25 4.34
N GLN A 129 -17.90 -0.47 4.24
CA GLN A 129 -16.59 0.13 4.04
C GLN A 129 -15.79 -0.72 3.05
N THR A 130 -15.36 -0.10 1.98
CA THR A 130 -14.58 -0.77 0.94
C THR A 130 -13.24 -1.25 1.49
N GLY A 131 -12.90 -2.49 1.18
CA GLY A 131 -11.59 -3.07 1.51
C GLY A 131 -10.64 -3.03 0.32
N TYR A 132 -9.36 -3.09 0.60
CA TYR A 132 -8.33 -3.00 -0.42
C TYR A 132 -7.22 -4.01 -0.21
N THR A 133 -6.63 -4.46 -1.31
CA THR A 133 -5.40 -5.23 -1.31
C THR A 133 -4.27 -4.41 -1.94
N LEU A 134 -3.06 -4.63 -1.49
CA LEU A 134 -1.84 -4.08 -2.10
C LEU A 134 -0.94 -5.24 -2.48
N ASN A 135 -0.71 -5.43 -3.78
CA ASN A 135 0.09 -6.54 -4.30
C ASN A 135 -0.37 -7.88 -3.69
N ASP A 136 -1.69 -8.14 -3.76
CA ASP A 136 -2.36 -9.34 -3.26
C ASP A 136 -2.41 -9.51 -1.74
N LYS A 137 -1.89 -8.55 -0.98
CA LYS A 137 -1.96 -8.53 0.48
C LYS A 137 -3.11 -7.62 0.92
N VAL A 138 -3.98 -8.12 1.79
CA VAL A 138 -5.06 -7.31 2.37
C VAL A 138 -4.47 -6.24 3.29
N ILE A 139 -4.69 -4.98 2.94
CA ILE A 139 -4.30 -3.84 3.77
C ILE A 139 -5.48 -3.29 4.58
N ARG A 140 -6.68 -3.55 4.13
CA ARG A 140 -7.92 -3.24 4.86
C ARG A 140 -9.02 -4.18 4.40
N HIS A 141 -9.62 -4.90 5.35
CA HIS A 141 -10.75 -5.77 5.07
C HIS A 141 -11.99 -4.96 4.66
N ALA A 142 -12.81 -5.52 3.80
CA ALA A 142 -14.11 -4.93 3.48
C ALA A 142 -15.08 -5.20 4.62
N LYS A 143 -15.71 -4.17 5.17
CA LYS A 143 -16.77 -4.31 6.17
C LYS A 143 -18.09 -4.52 5.47
N VAL A 144 -18.72 -5.66 5.71
CA VAL A 144 -19.86 -6.13 4.93
C VAL A 144 -21.02 -6.55 5.80
N VAL A 145 -22.21 -6.56 5.18
CA VAL A 145 -23.43 -7.12 5.74
C VAL A 145 -23.74 -8.42 5.01
N VAL A 146 -23.98 -9.49 5.74
CA VAL A 146 -24.16 -10.83 5.20
C VAL A 146 -25.63 -11.26 5.35
N GLY A 147 -26.13 -12.03 4.39
CA GLY A 147 -27.46 -12.65 4.43
C GLY A 147 -27.46 -13.91 5.29
N GLU A 148 -28.45 -14.03 6.17
CA GLU A 148 -28.67 -15.18 7.03
C GLU A 148 -29.53 -16.23 6.34
#